data_3e0c389801e8e81837acf99a37b9ca81
#
_entry.id   3e0c389801e8e81837acf99a37b9ca81
#
_cell.length_a   1.000
_cell.length_b   1.000
_cell.length_c   1.000
_cell.angle_alpha   90.00
_cell.angle_beta   90.00
_cell.angle_gamma   90.00
#
_symmetry.space_group_name_H-M   'P 1'
#
loop_
_entity.id
_entity.type
_entity.pdbx_description
1 polymer ?
#
loop_
_entity_poly.entity_id
_entity_poly.type
_entity_poly.pdbx_seq_one_letter_code
_entity_poly.pdbx_strand_id
1 'polypeptide(L)'
;MTTTTSAARRRSLLCSALAAVFAGGMVSALPASAQTEIKFGHVGEPGSLFAASADEFAKRANAKLGNKAKVVVFGSSQLGGDKELLQKLKLGTVDIALPSTVMSSESDIFGVFEMPYLVKDRAHMGRIEKDLFWTKLAPEAEKKGLKVIGVWENGYRHITNSKCPINTPADLQGIKLRVPEGKWRVKMFQAYGANPSPMKFSEVFTALQTGVMDGQENPFTQIYSAKFQEVQKYISLTGHVYTPAYVTVGSKKWDSLPADVRKILEDTAKETQAYVYEKAAKDDEDLLGKIKAAGVAANTPNKDAFVAASKPVYEEFAKEVAGSKEIIDRAIALGK
;
A
#
# COMPACT_ATOMS: atom_id res chain seq x y z
N MET A 1 -57.87 -75.81 13.97
CA MET A 1 -57.30 -76.72 12.97
C MET A 1 -55.87 -76.31 12.76
N THR A 2 -55.08 -77.16 13.27
CA THR A 2 -53.83 -77.73 12.78
C THR A 2 -52.63 -76.80 12.81
N THR A 3 -51.76 -76.91 13.82
CA THR A 3 -50.56 -77.76 13.92
C THR A 3 -49.44 -77.21 13.02
N THR A 4 -48.20 -76.99 13.42
CA THR A 4 -47.23 -77.75 14.21
C THR A 4 -45.97 -76.89 14.37
N THR A 5 -45.44 -76.75 15.52
CA THR A 5 -44.21 -77.25 16.15
C THR A 5 -42.90 -77.30 15.39
N SER A 6 -41.88 -76.77 16.08
CA SER A 6 -40.52 -77.31 16.25
C SER A 6 -39.49 -77.16 15.15
N ALA A 7 -38.55 -76.31 15.42
CA ALA A 7 -37.13 -76.56 15.24
C ALA A 7 -36.24 -75.42 15.94
N ALA A 8 -36.32 -75.48 17.26
CA ALA A 8 -35.25 -74.86 18.08
C ALA A 8 -34.20 -75.94 18.35
N ARG A 9 -32.97 -75.55 18.41
CA ARG A 9 -31.75 -76.31 18.78
C ARG A 9 -30.97 -76.95 17.63
N ARG A 10 -30.05 -76.13 17.16
CA ARG A 10 -28.64 -76.50 16.85
C ARG A 10 -27.97 -75.37 16.04
N ARG A 11 -27.40 -74.44 16.74
CA ARG A 11 -26.31 -73.58 16.22
C ARG A 11 -25.81 -72.62 17.30
N SER A 12 -25.41 -73.18 18.42
CA SER A 12 -24.54 -72.54 19.37
C SER A 12 -23.28 -73.38 19.41
N LEU A 13 -22.21 -72.90 18.85
CA LEU A 13 -20.82 -73.31 19.00
C LEU A 13 -20.08 -73.09 17.68
N LEU A 14 -19.79 -71.87 17.35
CA LEU A 14 -18.74 -71.46 16.36
C LEU A 14 -18.75 -69.96 16.17
N CYS A 15 -18.58 -69.20 17.25
CA CYS A 15 -18.25 -67.74 17.20
C CYS A 15 -17.46 -67.33 18.45
N SER A 16 -16.39 -68.04 18.72
CA SER A 16 -15.48 -67.68 19.81
C SER A 16 -14.04 -67.89 19.38
N ALA A 17 -13.58 -67.19 18.31
CA ALA A 17 -12.18 -67.11 17.98
C ALA A 17 -11.96 -66.11 16.77
N LEU A 18 -12.25 -64.84 16.91
CA LEU A 18 -11.73 -63.78 16.04
C LEU A 18 -11.95 -62.39 16.66
N ALA A 19 -11.55 -62.18 17.90
CA ALA A 19 -11.62 -60.90 18.60
C ALA A 19 -10.29 -60.62 19.33
N ALA A 20 -9.18 -60.70 18.64
CA ALA A 20 -7.90 -60.36 19.22
C ALA A 20 -6.83 -60.05 18.13
N VAL A 21 -7.05 -59.09 17.25
CA VAL A 21 -5.97 -58.40 16.49
C VAL A 21 -6.54 -57.07 15.88
N PHE A 22 -7.01 -56.15 16.70
CA PHE A 22 -7.24 -54.76 16.30
C PHE A 22 -6.95 -53.81 17.46
N ALA A 23 -5.85 -54.07 18.16
CA ALA A 23 -5.30 -53.16 19.16
C ALA A 23 -3.89 -52.79 18.73
N GLY A 24 -3.78 -52.02 17.67
CA GLY A 24 -2.45 -51.59 17.17
C GLY A 24 -2.59 -50.47 16.13
N GLY A 25 -2.54 -49.23 16.58
CA GLY A 25 -2.34 -48.12 15.65
C GLY A 25 -3.37 -47.01 15.68
N MET A 26 -3.77 -46.50 16.85
CA MET A 26 -4.15 -45.09 16.94
C MET A 26 -2.88 -44.30 16.81
N VAL A 27 -2.42 -44.08 15.55
CA VAL A 27 -1.55 -42.97 15.22
C VAL A 27 -2.40 -41.75 15.51
N SER A 28 -2.14 -41.12 16.66
CA SER A 28 -2.64 -39.78 16.97
C SER A 28 -2.16 -38.89 15.87
N ALA A 29 -2.98 -38.68 14.83
CA ALA A 29 -2.80 -37.59 13.89
C ALA A 29 -2.86 -36.29 14.73
N LEU A 30 -1.70 -35.77 15.12
CA LEU A 30 -1.59 -34.42 15.66
C LEU A 30 -2.34 -33.55 14.68
N PRO A 31 -3.31 -32.74 15.13
CA PRO A 31 -3.97 -31.81 14.24
C PRO A 31 -2.85 -30.99 13.56
N ALA A 32 -2.71 -31.09 12.25
CA ALA A 32 -1.86 -30.21 11.49
C ALA A 32 -2.33 -28.80 11.86
N SER A 33 -1.55 -28.09 12.68
CA SER A 33 -1.84 -26.72 13.04
C SER A 33 -1.97 -25.97 11.72
N ALA A 34 -3.17 -25.52 11.39
CA ALA A 34 -3.40 -24.77 10.18
C ALA A 34 -2.43 -23.59 10.19
N GLN A 35 -1.57 -23.50 9.17
CA GLN A 35 -0.59 -22.42 9.01
C GLN A 35 -1.32 -21.08 9.09
N THR A 36 -0.89 -20.19 9.98
CA THR A 36 -1.52 -18.87 10.15
C THR A 36 -1.37 -18.06 8.86
N GLU A 37 -2.49 -17.69 8.24
CA GLU A 37 -2.48 -16.79 7.09
C GLU A 37 -2.29 -15.35 7.55
N ILE A 38 -1.34 -14.64 6.93
CA ILE A 38 -1.08 -13.21 7.11
C ILE A 38 -1.49 -12.50 5.83
N LYS A 39 -2.59 -11.76 5.88
CA LYS A 39 -3.17 -11.05 4.73
C LYS A 39 -2.45 -9.72 4.49
N PHE A 40 -1.85 -9.58 3.32
CA PHE A 40 -1.20 -8.34 2.88
C PHE A 40 -2.04 -7.67 1.78
N GLY A 41 -2.72 -6.57 2.10
CA GLY A 41 -3.57 -5.81 1.16
C GLY A 41 -2.88 -4.58 0.58
N HIS A 42 -3.09 -4.30 -0.72
CA HIS A 42 -2.67 -3.06 -1.36
C HIS A 42 -3.59 -2.68 -2.54
N VAL A 43 -3.54 -1.42 -2.96
CA VAL A 43 -4.39 -0.90 -4.04
C VAL A 43 -3.76 -0.99 -5.44
N GLY A 44 -2.45 -1.28 -5.53
CA GLY A 44 -1.72 -1.30 -6.81
C GLY A 44 -2.18 -2.42 -7.73
N GLU A 45 -2.28 -2.11 -9.02
CA GLU A 45 -2.61 -3.07 -10.06
C GLU A 45 -1.42 -4.00 -10.39
N PRO A 46 -1.64 -5.16 -11.02
CA PRO A 46 -0.57 -6.03 -11.47
C PRO A 46 0.44 -5.27 -12.34
N GLY A 47 1.72 -5.45 -12.06
CA GLY A 47 2.81 -4.72 -12.72
C GLY A 47 3.16 -3.38 -12.08
N SER A 48 2.42 -2.92 -11.06
CA SER A 48 2.80 -1.74 -10.27
C SER A 48 3.97 -2.04 -9.34
N LEU A 49 4.64 -0.98 -8.88
CA LEU A 49 5.66 -1.10 -7.84
C LEU A 49 5.10 -1.71 -6.55
N PHE A 50 3.85 -1.39 -6.20
CA PHE A 50 3.18 -1.96 -5.02
C PHE A 50 3.03 -3.47 -5.13
N ALA A 51 2.54 -3.98 -6.27
CA ALA A 51 2.41 -5.42 -6.50
C ALA A 51 3.77 -6.11 -6.44
N ALA A 52 4.77 -5.60 -7.18
CA ALA A 52 6.11 -6.18 -7.20
C ALA A 52 6.77 -6.19 -5.80
N SER A 53 6.59 -5.12 -5.03
CA SER A 53 7.14 -5.01 -3.67
C SER A 53 6.48 -5.96 -2.68
N ALA A 54 5.15 -6.06 -2.73
CA ALA A 54 4.39 -6.97 -1.87
C ALA A 54 4.68 -8.44 -2.19
N ASP A 55 4.79 -8.79 -3.47
CA ASP A 55 5.13 -10.15 -3.92
C ASP A 55 6.55 -10.55 -3.50
N GLU A 56 7.53 -9.66 -3.68
CA GLU A 56 8.91 -9.93 -3.24
C GLU A 56 9.02 -10.05 -1.72
N PHE A 57 8.31 -9.19 -0.97
CA PHE A 57 8.19 -9.31 0.48
C PHE A 57 7.59 -10.67 0.88
N ALA A 58 6.45 -11.05 0.29
CA ALA A 58 5.78 -12.31 0.60
C ALA A 58 6.68 -13.51 0.29
N LYS A 59 7.38 -13.49 -0.84
CA LYS A 59 8.35 -14.53 -1.23
C LYS A 59 9.46 -14.68 -0.19
N ARG A 60 10.10 -13.58 0.23
CA ARG A 60 11.17 -13.59 1.23
C ARG A 60 10.67 -13.99 2.61
N ALA A 61 9.53 -13.43 3.03
CA ALA A 61 8.93 -13.73 4.33
C ALA A 61 8.53 -15.19 4.43
N ASN A 62 7.84 -15.74 3.41
CA ASN A 62 7.40 -17.13 3.40
C ASN A 62 8.57 -18.12 3.44
N ALA A 63 9.67 -17.82 2.77
CA ALA A 63 10.89 -18.64 2.85
C ALA A 63 11.46 -18.74 4.29
N LYS A 64 11.31 -17.68 5.10
CA LYS A 64 11.80 -17.61 6.49
C LYS A 64 10.75 -18.12 7.50
N LEU A 65 9.47 -17.92 7.22
CA LEU A 65 8.36 -18.32 8.10
C LEU A 65 8.17 -19.85 8.14
N GLY A 66 8.46 -20.53 7.03
CA GLY A 66 8.25 -21.99 6.94
C GLY A 66 6.81 -22.37 7.25
N ASN A 67 6.61 -23.28 8.21
CA ASN A 67 5.27 -23.76 8.60
C ASN A 67 4.57 -22.88 9.66
N LYS A 68 5.22 -21.81 10.16
CA LYS A 68 4.68 -20.98 11.24
C LYS A 68 3.53 -20.09 10.76
N ALA A 69 3.72 -19.46 9.61
CA ALA A 69 2.74 -18.55 9.00
C ALA A 69 3.00 -18.44 7.50
N LYS A 70 2.03 -17.90 6.77
CA LYS A 70 2.13 -17.63 5.33
C LYS A 70 1.57 -16.26 5.00
N VAL A 71 2.39 -15.41 4.39
CA VAL A 71 1.93 -14.14 3.82
C VAL A 71 1.23 -14.42 2.48
N VAL A 72 0.01 -13.91 2.35
CA VAL A 72 -0.80 -13.98 1.13
C VAL A 72 -1.12 -12.55 0.69
N VAL A 73 -0.76 -12.21 -0.55
CA VAL A 73 -0.93 -10.86 -1.11
C VAL A 73 -2.29 -10.73 -1.80
N PHE A 74 -2.96 -9.62 -1.51
CA PHE A 74 -4.24 -9.21 -2.10
C PHE A 74 -4.08 -7.81 -2.71
N GLY A 75 -3.78 -7.75 -4.00
CA GLY A 75 -3.61 -6.52 -4.77
C GLY A 75 -4.90 -5.96 -5.33
N SER A 76 -4.79 -4.93 -6.19
CA SER A 76 -5.92 -4.35 -6.95
C SER A 76 -7.14 -4.00 -6.09
N SER A 77 -6.90 -3.52 -4.86
CA SER A 77 -7.99 -3.18 -3.91
C SER A 77 -8.93 -4.33 -3.54
N GLN A 78 -8.53 -5.61 -3.69
CA GLN A 78 -9.37 -6.78 -3.36
C GLN A 78 -9.87 -6.78 -1.91
N LEU A 79 -9.09 -6.23 -1.00
CA LEU A 79 -9.47 -6.07 0.40
C LEU A 79 -9.98 -4.64 0.72
N GLY A 80 -10.23 -3.81 -0.28
CA GLY A 80 -10.71 -2.43 -0.16
C GLY A 80 -9.66 -1.40 -0.53
N GLY A 81 -10.06 -0.11 -0.59
CA GLY A 81 -9.18 1.03 -0.80
C GLY A 81 -8.31 1.33 0.42
N ASP A 82 -7.38 2.30 0.28
CA ASP A 82 -6.39 2.60 1.32
C ASP A 82 -7.00 2.90 2.69
N LYS A 83 -8.05 3.74 2.78
CA LYS A 83 -8.73 4.02 4.05
C LYS A 83 -9.39 2.78 4.65
N GLU A 84 -10.01 1.97 3.81
CA GLU A 84 -10.64 0.72 4.26
C GLU A 84 -9.58 -0.27 4.76
N LEU A 85 -8.44 -0.35 4.11
CA LEU A 85 -7.31 -1.17 4.56
C LEU A 85 -6.79 -0.69 5.93
N LEU A 86 -6.61 0.62 6.12
CA LEU A 86 -6.19 1.18 7.42
C LEU A 86 -7.20 0.88 8.54
N GLN A 87 -8.50 0.95 8.26
CA GLN A 87 -9.53 0.54 9.22
C GLN A 87 -9.48 -0.96 9.51
N LYS A 88 -9.30 -1.81 8.48
CA LYS A 88 -9.20 -3.26 8.61
C LYS A 88 -7.95 -3.69 9.39
N LEU A 89 -6.84 -2.96 9.29
CA LEU A 89 -5.66 -3.16 10.15
C LEU A 89 -6.01 -2.94 11.63
N LYS A 90 -6.70 -1.84 11.95
CA LYS A 90 -7.11 -1.53 13.33
C LYS A 90 -8.08 -2.57 13.89
N LEU A 91 -8.97 -3.12 13.05
CA LEU A 91 -9.91 -4.17 13.40
C LEU A 91 -9.27 -5.56 13.43
N GLY A 92 -8.05 -5.73 12.88
CA GLY A 92 -7.35 -7.02 12.81
C GLY A 92 -7.91 -8.00 11.79
N THR A 93 -8.67 -7.53 10.78
CA THR A 93 -9.21 -8.35 9.68
C THR A 93 -8.29 -8.39 8.45
N VAL A 94 -7.33 -7.48 8.39
CA VAL A 94 -6.16 -7.47 7.51
C VAL A 94 -4.94 -7.36 8.41
N ASP A 95 -3.84 -8.02 8.07
CA ASP A 95 -2.65 -8.07 8.92
C ASP A 95 -1.60 -7.04 8.50
N ILE A 96 -1.39 -6.87 7.19
CA ILE A 96 -0.43 -5.92 6.61
C ILE A 96 -1.14 -5.15 5.49
N ALA A 97 -0.88 -3.86 5.38
CA ALA A 97 -1.25 -3.03 4.23
C ALA A 97 -0.10 -2.12 3.80
N LEU A 98 -0.21 -1.58 2.57
CA LEU A 98 0.80 -0.69 1.98
C LEU A 98 0.19 0.69 1.64
N PRO A 99 -0.29 1.47 2.63
CA PRO A 99 -0.74 2.83 2.39
C PRO A 99 0.43 3.75 2.01
N SER A 100 0.11 4.83 1.30
CA SER A 100 1.04 5.91 0.94
C SER A 100 0.44 7.25 1.40
N THR A 101 0.07 8.14 0.49
CA THR A 101 -0.53 9.47 0.74
C THR A 101 -1.64 9.45 1.80
N VAL A 102 -2.48 8.41 1.79
CA VAL A 102 -3.65 8.30 2.67
C VAL A 102 -3.26 8.14 4.16
N MET A 103 -2.01 7.80 4.47
CA MET A 103 -1.53 7.74 5.85
C MET A 103 -1.68 9.09 6.58
N SER A 104 -1.60 10.21 5.86
CA SER A 104 -1.86 11.55 6.39
C SER A 104 -3.31 11.78 6.85
N SER A 105 -4.26 10.94 6.44
CA SER A 105 -5.65 10.99 6.93
C SER A 105 -5.83 10.33 8.31
N GLU A 106 -4.90 9.47 8.70
CA GLU A 106 -4.88 8.81 10.00
C GLU A 106 -4.05 9.56 11.03
N SER A 107 -2.93 10.12 10.57
CA SER A 107 -2.03 10.92 11.40
C SER A 107 -1.52 12.12 10.58
N ASP A 108 -1.97 13.32 10.94
CA ASP A 108 -1.72 14.56 10.20
C ASP A 108 -0.22 14.82 9.97
N ILE A 109 0.65 14.37 10.86
CA ILE A 109 2.11 14.60 10.73
C ILE A 109 2.71 13.92 9.48
N PHE A 110 2.10 12.82 8.99
CA PHE A 110 2.49 12.20 7.73
C PHE A 110 2.25 13.10 6.52
N GLY A 111 1.47 14.18 6.70
CA GLY A 111 1.33 15.25 5.72
C GLY A 111 2.64 15.94 5.37
N VAL A 112 3.72 15.76 6.13
CA VAL A 112 5.05 16.24 5.76
C VAL A 112 5.48 15.71 4.39
N PHE A 113 5.13 14.45 4.04
CA PHE A 113 5.41 13.87 2.73
C PHE A 113 4.41 14.28 1.63
N GLU A 114 3.43 15.12 1.98
CA GLU A 114 2.55 15.81 1.03
C GLU A 114 3.07 17.22 0.70
N MET A 115 4.12 17.69 1.39
CA MET A 115 4.70 19.01 1.12
C MET A 115 5.42 18.98 -0.22
N PRO A 116 5.01 19.88 -1.17
CA PRO A 116 5.53 19.86 -2.52
C PRO A 116 7.04 20.13 -2.56
N TYR A 117 7.76 19.31 -3.33
CA TYR A 117 9.21 19.47 -3.56
C TYR A 117 10.09 19.35 -2.30
N LEU A 118 9.56 18.86 -1.17
CA LEU A 118 10.31 18.67 0.08
C LEU A 118 11.43 17.64 -0.11
N VAL A 119 11.10 16.46 -0.63
CA VAL A 119 12.06 15.38 -0.89
C VAL A 119 12.72 15.58 -2.25
N LYS A 120 14.05 15.71 -2.28
CA LYS A 120 14.81 16.02 -3.49
C LYS A 120 15.12 14.80 -4.33
N ASP A 121 15.50 13.72 -3.66
CA ASP A 121 15.89 12.44 -4.27
C ASP A 121 15.77 11.30 -3.26
N ARG A 122 15.98 10.05 -3.71
CA ARG A 122 15.92 8.84 -2.88
C ARG A 122 16.97 8.84 -1.77
N ALA A 123 18.15 9.39 -2.00
CA ALA A 123 19.19 9.50 -0.98
C ALA A 123 18.75 10.47 0.12
N HIS A 124 18.10 11.58 -0.25
CA HIS A 124 17.50 12.52 0.71
C HIS A 124 16.39 11.84 1.52
N MET A 125 15.50 11.05 0.89
CA MET A 125 14.49 10.28 1.60
C MET A 125 15.11 9.31 2.61
N GLY A 126 16.20 8.63 2.25
CA GLY A 126 16.91 7.74 3.16
C GLY A 126 17.49 8.48 4.38
N ARG A 127 17.98 9.72 4.21
CA ARG A 127 18.41 10.56 5.34
C ARG A 127 17.24 10.98 6.23
N ILE A 128 16.11 11.36 5.63
CA ILE A 128 14.87 11.68 6.37
C ILE A 128 14.36 10.46 7.14
N GLU A 129 14.36 9.29 6.53
CA GLU A 129 13.95 8.05 7.19
C GLU A 129 14.82 7.77 8.42
N LYS A 130 16.13 7.82 8.26
CA LYS A 130 17.07 7.53 9.34
C LYS A 130 16.99 8.52 10.50
N ASP A 131 16.83 9.83 10.21
CA ASP A 131 16.90 10.90 11.20
C ASP A 131 15.54 11.19 11.86
N LEU A 132 14.48 11.23 11.06
CA LEU A 132 13.17 11.73 11.49
C LEU A 132 12.08 10.65 11.56
N PHE A 133 12.03 9.72 10.60
CA PHE A 133 10.86 8.88 10.43
C PHE A 133 10.60 8.01 11.66
N TRP A 134 11.58 7.24 12.08
CA TRP A 134 11.43 6.27 13.16
C TRP A 134 11.29 6.92 14.55
N THR A 135 11.79 8.15 14.70
CA THR A 135 11.78 8.86 16.00
C THR A 135 10.64 9.84 16.16
N LYS A 136 10.14 10.40 15.07
CA LYS A 136 9.13 11.48 15.10
C LYS A 136 7.80 11.11 14.43
N LEU A 137 7.80 10.33 13.34
CA LEU A 137 6.60 10.02 12.58
C LEU A 137 5.98 8.68 12.96
N ALA A 138 6.77 7.61 12.98
CA ALA A 138 6.27 6.26 13.30
C ALA A 138 5.53 6.20 14.65
N PRO A 139 5.99 6.83 15.73
CA PRO A 139 5.26 6.86 17.00
C PRO A 139 3.86 7.51 16.91
N GLU A 140 3.67 8.48 15.99
CA GLU A 140 2.37 9.11 15.81
C GLU A 140 1.35 8.18 15.13
N ALA A 141 1.81 7.26 14.27
CA ALA A 141 0.96 6.20 13.75
C ALA A 141 0.57 5.19 14.84
N GLU A 142 1.51 4.87 15.76
CA GLU A 142 1.23 3.93 16.87
C GLU A 142 0.16 4.46 17.81
N LYS A 143 0.11 5.77 18.07
CA LYS A 143 -0.98 6.42 18.83
C LYS A 143 -2.36 6.23 18.18
N LYS A 144 -2.40 5.93 16.87
CA LYS A 144 -3.63 5.67 16.10
C LYS A 144 -3.93 4.17 15.94
N GLY A 145 -3.17 3.30 16.62
CA GLY A 145 -3.31 1.85 16.55
C GLY A 145 -2.71 1.23 15.28
N LEU A 146 -1.80 1.93 14.63
CA LEU A 146 -1.08 1.50 13.42
C LEU A 146 0.42 1.49 13.69
N LYS A 147 1.11 0.41 13.33
CA LYS A 147 2.57 0.32 13.44
C LYS A 147 3.17 0.23 12.04
N VAL A 148 4.13 1.09 11.74
CA VAL A 148 4.93 0.98 10.50
C VAL A 148 6.13 0.08 10.79
N ILE A 149 6.33 -0.95 9.95
CA ILE A 149 7.43 -1.91 10.07
C ILE A 149 8.45 -1.79 8.92
N GLY A 150 8.16 -0.97 7.91
CA GLY A 150 9.07 -0.68 6.80
C GLY A 150 8.62 0.55 6.02
N VAL A 151 9.60 1.27 5.48
CA VAL A 151 9.37 2.43 4.60
C VAL A 151 9.84 2.04 3.21
N TRP A 152 8.92 2.02 2.26
CA TRP A 152 9.19 1.74 0.84
C TRP A 152 8.90 2.98 0.00
N GLU A 153 8.82 2.81 -1.30
CA GLU A 153 8.55 3.88 -2.24
C GLU A 153 7.22 3.66 -2.96
N ASN A 154 6.46 4.75 -3.13
CA ASN A 154 5.44 4.86 -4.16
C ASN A 154 6.01 5.61 -5.38
N GLY A 155 6.75 6.70 -5.13
CA GLY A 155 7.55 7.40 -6.14
C GLY A 155 7.24 8.88 -6.32
N TYR A 156 7.91 9.49 -7.31
CA TYR A 156 7.64 10.86 -7.77
C TYR A 156 6.36 10.92 -8.58
N ARG A 157 5.52 11.89 -8.26
CA ARG A 157 4.20 12.00 -8.85
C ARG A 157 4.16 13.07 -9.94
N HIS A 158 3.46 12.73 -11.02
CA HIS A 158 3.28 13.56 -12.20
C HIS A 158 1.79 13.71 -12.50
N ILE A 159 1.40 14.78 -13.19
CA ILE A 159 0.01 15.06 -13.52
C ILE A 159 -0.30 14.49 -14.90
N THR A 160 -1.39 13.72 -15.04
CA THR A 160 -1.98 13.41 -16.35
C THR A 160 -3.35 14.08 -16.47
N ASN A 161 -3.71 14.50 -17.68
CA ASN A 161 -5.04 15.03 -17.96
C ASN A 161 -5.42 14.91 -19.45
N SER A 162 -6.70 15.11 -19.76
CA SER A 162 -7.23 15.03 -21.11
C SER A 162 -7.42 16.39 -21.81
N LYS A 163 -7.09 17.52 -21.13
CA LYS A 163 -7.42 18.89 -21.60
C LYS A 163 -6.24 19.59 -22.27
N CYS A 164 -5.13 19.75 -21.55
CA CYS A 164 -3.99 20.55 -22.01
C CYS A 164 -2.67 20.13 -21.33
N PRO A 165 -1.50 20.47 -21.91
CA PRO A 165 -0.24 20.44 -21.20
C PRO A 165 -0.26 21.41 -20.02
N ILE A 166 0.20 20.97 -18.85
CA ILE A 166 0.35 21.83 -17.66
C ILE A 166 1.79 22.32 -17.60
N ASN A 167 2.02 23.60 -17.85
CA ASN A 167 3.34 24.24 -17.82
C ASN A 167 3.55 25.02 -16.52
N THR A 168 2.47 25.60 -15.98
CA THR A 168 2.47 26.38 -14.74
C THR A 168 1.24 26.04 -13.91
N PRO A 169 1.16 26.43 -12.62
CA PRO A 169 -0.06 26.27 -11.83
C PRO A 169 -1.31 26.89 -12.47
N ALA A 170 -1.17 27.98 -13.22
CA ALA A 170 -2.30 28.63 -13.90
C ALA A 170 -3.02 27.71 -14.90
N ASP A 171 -2.30 26.76 -15.51
CA ASP A 171 -2.89 25.81 -16.46
C ASP A 171 -3.78 24.76 -15.78
N LEU A 172 -3.73 24.67 -14.44
CA LEU A 172 -4.61 23.82 -13.64
C LEU A 172 -5.99 24.46 -13.34
N GLN A 173 -6.17 25.75 -13.70
CA GLN A 173 -7.40 26.45 -13.42
C GLN A 173 -8.61 25.73 -14.01
N GLY A 174 -9.55 25.34 -13.15
CA GLY A 174 -10.78 24.66 -13.53
C GLY A 174 -10.64 23.16 -13.87
N ILE A 175 -9.42 22.60 -13.90
CA ILE A 175 -9.20 21.16 -14.10
C ILE A 175 -9.77 20.35 -12.93
N LYS A 176 -10.71 19.46 -13.23
CA LYS A 176 -11.25 18.48 -12.28
C LYS A 176 -10.21 17.39 -12.08
N LEU A 177 -9.41 17.53 -11.03
CA LEU A 177 -8.28 16.66 -10.76
C LEU A 177 -8.60 15.65 -9.66
N ARG A 178 -8.57 14.36 -9.99
CA ARG A 178 -8.64 13.34 -8.94
C ARG A 178 -7.36 13.36 -8.10
N VAL A 179 -7.51 13.32 -6.80
CA VAL A 179 -6.41 13.17 -5.82
C VAL A 179 -6.68 12.00 -4.88
N PRO A 180 -5.64 11.43 -4.22
CA PRO A 180 -5.84 10.49 -3.14
C PRO A 180 -6.65 11.10 -1.98
N GLU A 181 -7.22 10.24 -1.13
CA GLU A 181 -8.06 10.65 -0.01
C GLU A 181 -7.24 11.23 1.16
N GLY A 182 -6.72 12.44 1.00
CA GLY A 182 -5.96 13.16 2.01
C GLY A 182 -6.14 14.68 1.89
N LYS A 183 -6.31 15.39 3.02
CA LYS A 183 -6.59 16.83 3.01
C LYS A 183 -5.45 17.66 2.43
N TRP A 184 -4.19 17.29 2.66
CA TRP A 184 -3.03 18.07 2.23
C TRP A 184 -2.84 18.03 0.72
N ARG A 185 -3.17 16.91 0.07
CA ARG A 185 -3.17 16.83 -1.39
C ARG A 185 -4.28 17.69 -2.00
N VAL A 186 -5.46 17.73 -1.38
CA VAL A 186 -6.54 18.65 -1.78
C VAL A 186 -6.06 20.10 -1.67
N LYS A 187 -5.51 20.50 -0.51
CA LYS A 187 -5.00 21.87 -0.28
C LYS A 187 -3.90 22.26 -1.27
N MET A 188 -2.98 21.33 -1.57
CA MET A 188 -1.93 21.54 -2.58
C MET A 188 -2.54 21.93 -3.93
N PHE A 189 -3.45 21.13 -4.45
CA PHE A 189 -4.01 21.35 -5.79
C PHE A 189 -5.01 22.50 -5.81
N GLN A 190 -5.68 22.82 -4.71
CA GLN A 190 -6.44 24.08 -4.59
C GLN A 190 -5.53 25.29 -4.66
N ALA A 191 -4.37 25.27 -3.98
CA ALA A 191 -3.37 26.35 -4.08
C ALA A 191 -2.83 26.52 -5.51
N TYR A 192 -2.80 25.46 -6.31
CA TYR A 192 -2.44 25.50 -7.72
C TYR A 192 -3.58 25.91 -8.66
N GLY A 193 -4.80 26.10 -8.14
CA GLY A 193 -5.97 26.54 -8.92
C GLY A 193 -6.80 25.41 -9.54
N ALA A 194 -6.48 24.15 -9.29
CA ALA A 194 -7.30 23.02 -9.73
C ALA A 194 -8.59 22.86 -8.90
N ASN A 195 -9.51 22.04 -9.40
CA ASN A 195 -10.67 21.53 -8.68
C ASN A 195 -10.39 20.09 -8.21
N PRO A 196 -9.66 19.87 -7.09
CA PRO A 196 -9.30 18.54 -6.65
C PRO A 196 -10.48 17.82 -6.01
N SER A 197 -10.64 16.53 -6.35
CA SER A 197 -11.65 15.65 -5.77
C SER A 197 -11.00 14.38 -5.23
N PRO A 198 -11.08 14.12 -3.91
CA PRO A 198 -10.59 12.86 -3.33
C PRO A 198 -11.41 11.68 -3.84
N MET A 199 -10.71 10.59 -4.25
CA MET A 199 -11.37 9.40 -4.79
C MET A 199 -10.48 8.17 -4.59
N LYS A 200 -11.09 6.99 -4.33
CA LYS A 200 -10.40 5.71 -4.24
C LYS A 200 -9.65 5.39 -5.53
N PHE A 201 -8.49 4.74 -5.42
CA PHE A 201 -7.67 4.42 -6.60
C PHE A 201 -8.41 3.54 -7.62
N SER A 202 -9.18 2.56 -7.16
CA SER A 202 -9.97 1.65 -8.00
C SER A 202 -11.06 2.33 -8.85
N GLU A 203 -11.44 3.56 -8.52
CA GLU A 203 -12.49 4.31 -9.24
C GLU A 203 -11.91 5.23 -10.32
N VAL A 204 -10.58 5.45 -10.31
CA VAL A 204 -9.94 6.51 -11.11
C VAL A 204 -10.05 6.25 -12.61
N PHE A 205 -9.76 5.02 -13.07
CA PHE A 205 -9.81 4.71 -14.50
C PHE A 205 -11.19 5.06 -15.10
N THR A 206 -12.25 4.60 -14.45
CA THR A 206 -13.63 4.87 -14.90
C THR A 206 -13.95 6.37 -14.85
N ALA A 207 -13.53 7.08 -13.80
CA ALA A 207 -13.77 8.52 -13.69
C ALA A 207 -13.05 9.32 -14.79
N LEU A 208 -11.85 8.92 -15.19
CA LEU A 208 -11.10 9.51 -16.30
C LEU A 208 -11.75 9.15 -17.66
N GLN A 209 -12.11 7.90 -17.84
CA GLN A 209 -12.71 7.40 -19.09
C GLN A 209 -14.05 8.07 -19.39
N THR A 210 -14.88 8.28 -18.37
CA THR A 210 -16.21 8.90 -18.51
C THR A 210 -16.17 10.43 -18.45
N GLY A 211 -15.00 11.06 -18.20
CA GLY A 211 -14.86 12.51 -18.11
C GLY A 211 -15.44 13.12 -16.82
N VAL A 212 -15.77 12.30 -15.82
CA VAL A 212 -16.10 12.77 -14.45
C VAL A 212 -14.91 13.54 -13.87
N MET A 213 -13.69 13.03 -14.10
CA MET A 213 -12.42 13.72 -13.83
C MET A 213 -11.72 14.02 -15.14
N ASP A 214 -11.08 15.19 -15.21
CA ASP A 214 -10.25 15.59 -16.36
C ASP A 214 -8.85 15.00 -16.28
N GLY A 215 -8.36 14.77 -15.05
CA GLY A 215 -7.02 14.29 -14.79
C GLY A 215 -6.83 13.68 -13.42
N GLN A 216 -5.62 13.21 -13.19
CA GLN A 216 -5.14 12.63 -11.93
C GLN A 216 -3.65 12.88 -11.78
N GLU A 217 -3.05 12.50 -10.64
CA GLU A 217 -1.62 12.56 -10.40
C GLU A 217 -1.13 11.29 -9.70
N ASN A 218 -0.04 10.72 -10.19
CA ASN A 218 0.58 9.49 -9.67
C ASN A 218 2.01 9.32 -10.19
N PRO A 219 2.79 8.38 -9.60
CA PRO A 219 4.02 7.90 -10.21
C PRO A 219 3.78 7.14 -11.51
N PHE A 220 4.78 7.06 -12.38
CA PHE A 220 4.68 6.35 -13.66
C PHE A 220 4.21 4.91 -13.51
N THR A 221 4.68 4.21 -12.45
CA THR A 221 4.30 2.81 -12.21
C THR A 221 2.81 2.65 -11.99
N GLN A 222 2.17 3.57 -11.26
CA GLN A 222 0.72 3.56 -11.03
C GLN A 222 -0.04 4.00 -12.28
N ILE A 223 0.46 5.01 -13.00
CA ILE A 223 -0.14 5.48 -14.26
C ILE A 223 -0.19 4.33 -15.27
N TYR A 224 0.93 3.66 -15.47
CA TYR A 224 1.06 2.64 -16.50
C TYR A 224 0.31 1.34 -16.14
N SER A 225 0.45 0.85 -14.91
CA SER A 225 -0.20 -0.39 -14.47
C SER A 225 -1.73 -0.27 -14.42
N ALA A 226 -2.25 0.90 -14.01
CA ALA A 226 -3.69 1.19 -14.02
C ALA A 226 -4.21 1.68 -15.37
N LYS A 227 -3.37 1.66 -16.42
CA LYS A 227 -3.74 1.99 -17.81
C LYS A 227 -4.26 3.41 -18.00
N PHE A 228 -3.88 4.36 -17.15
CA PHE A 228 -4.36 5.74 -17.30
C PHE A 228 -3.91 6.38 -18.62
N GLN A 229 -2.78 5.93 -19.20
CA GLN A 229 -2.34 6.35 -20.54
C GLN A 229 -3.33 6.02 -21.66
N GLU A 230 -4.26 5.08 -21.45
CA GLU A 230 -5.31 4.77 -22.45
C GLU A 230 -6.46 5.79 -22.46
N VAL A 231 -6.63 6.56 -21.37
CA VAL A 231 -7.72 7.50 -21.15
C VAL A 231 -7.25 8.93 -20.87
N GLN A 232 -5.94 9.20 -20.98
CA GLN A 232 -5.34 10.53 -20.78
C GLN A 232 -4.53 10.94 -22.01
N LYS A 233 -4.52 12.23 -22.33
CA LYS A 233 -3.83 12.78 -23.51
C LYS A 233 -2.49 13.40 -23.23
N TYR A 234 -2.32 13.93 -22.02
CA TYR A 234 -1.15 14.69 -21.62
C TYR A 234 -0.57 14.14 -20.33
N ILE A 235 0.76 14.15 -20.22
CA ILE A 235 1.49 13.93 -18.98
C ILE A 235 2.47 15.09 -18.77
N SER A 236 2.31 15.81 -17.66
CA SER A 236 3.19 16.90 -17.27
C SER A 236 4.11 16.45 -16.16
N LEU A 237 5.43 16.48 -16.43
CA LEU A 237 6.48 15.92 -15.58
C LEU A 237 6.77 16.85 -14.39
N THR A 238 5.75 17.09 -13.56
CA THR A 238 5.81 18.02 -12.44
C THR A 238 6.76 17.57 -11.34
N GLY A 239 6.84 16.27 -11.06
CA GLY A 239 7.59 15.76 -9.91
C GLY A 239 7.24 16.48 -8.60
N HIS A 240 6.00 16.96 -8.49
CA HIS A 240 5.54 17.90 -7.46
C HIS A 240 5.65 17.35 -6.05
N VAL A 241 5.67 16.03 -5.88
CA VAL A 241 5.88 15.40 -4.59
C VAL A 241 6.46 13.99 -4.76
N TYR A 242 7.38 13.63 -3.88
CA TYR A 242 7.80 12.25 -3.65
C TYR A 242 6.95 11.64 -2.54
N THR A 243 6.38 10.47 -2.77
CA THR A 243 5.59 9.79 -1.76
C THR A 243 6.21 8.45 -1.36
N PRO A 244 6.53 8.26 -0.07
CA PRO A 244 6.85 6.93 0.44
C PRO A 244 5.60 6.04 0.46
N ALA A 245 5.82 4.74 0.60
CA ALA A 245 4.80 3.76 0.94
C ALA A 245 5.19 3.09 2.25
N TYR A 246 4.21 2.76 3.09
CA TYR A 246 4.48 2.29 4.44
C TYR A 246 3.99 0.85 4.61
N VAL A 247 4.89 -0.08 4.92
CA VAL A 247 4.49 -1.43 5.35
C VAL A 247 3.88 -1.29 6.74
N THR A 248 2.56 -1.33 6.82
CA THR A 248 1.81 -0.96 8.01
C THR A 248 1.01 -2.15 8.53
N VAL A 249 1.01 -2.34 9.86
CA VAL A 249 0.27 -3.37 10.58
C VAL A 249 -0.64 -2.73 11.63
N GLY A 250 -1.72 -3.41 12.01
CA GLY A 250 -2.54 -2.99 13.15
C GLY A 250 -1.85 -3.39 14.47
N SER A 251 -1.60 -2.42 15.37
CA SER A 251 -0.82 -2.66 16.60
C SER A 251 -1.37 -3.82 17.42
N LYS A 252 -2.69 -3.87 17.64
CA LYS A 252 -3.32 -4.94 18.43
C LYS A 252 -3.11 -6.34 17.86
N LYS A 253 -3.29 -6.48 16.53
CA LYS A 253 -3.10 -7.76 15.84
C LYS A 253 -1.63 -8.14 15.80
N TRP A 254 -0.75 -7.18 15.55
CA TRP A 254 0.69 -7.34 15.57
C TRP A 254 1.20 -7.89 16.89
N ASP A 255 0.74 -7.34 18.02
CA ASP A 255 1.17 -7.76 19.35
C ASP A 255 0.71 -9.20 19.69
N SER A 256 -0.35 -9.69 19.04
CA SER A 256 -0.85 -11.07 19.20
C SER A 256 -0.03 -12.11 18.42
N LEU A 257 0.81 -11.69 17.46
CA LEU A 257 1.67 -12.60 16.72
C LEU A 257 2.87 -13.08 17.58
N PRO A 258 3.34 -14.31 17.38
CA PRO A 258 4.59 -14.79 18.01
C PRO A 258 5.77 -13.86 17.74
N ALA A 259 6.64 -13.67 18.71
CA ALA A 259 7.75 -12.71 18.63
C ALA A 259 8.72 -13.00 17.47
N ASP A 260 8.96 -14.27 17.18
CA ASP A 260 9.79 -14.71 16.06
C ASP A 260 9.15 -14.44 14.69
N VAL A 261 7.82 -14.59 14.57
CA VAL A 261 7.07 -14.22 13.38
C VAL A 261 7.15 -12.72 13.15
N ARG A 262 6.91 -11.90 14.19
CA ARG A 262 7.03 -10.44 14.10
C ARG A 262 8.42 -10.01 13.64
N LYS A 263 9.46 -10.61 14.23
CA LYS A 263 10.84 -10.30 13.86
C LYS A 263 11.13 -10.64 12.40
N ILE A 264 10.68 -11.79 11.91
CA ILE A 264 10.86 -12.19 10.50
C ILE A 264 10.18 -11.18 9.57
N LEU A 265 8.95 -10.77 9.87
CA LEU A 265 8.20 -9.81 9.04
C LEU A 265 8.87 -8.43 9.04
N GLU A 266 9.30 -7.93 10.19
CA GLU A 266 9.96 -6.64 10.33
C GLU A 266 11.33 -6.62 9.62
N ASP A 267 12.17 -7.62 9.84
CA ASP A 267 13.46 -7.74 9.18
C ASP A 267 13.28 -7.86 7.65
N THR A 268 12.29 -8.64 7.20
CA THR A 268 12.01 -8.80 5.77
C THR A 268 11.48 -7.51 5.13
N ALA A 269 10.66 -6.71 5.84
CA ALA A 269 10.22 -5.42 5.34
C ALA A 269 11.40 -4.46 5.11
N LYS A 270 12.37 -4.44 6.02
CA LYS A 270 13.60 -3.65 5.88
C LYS A 270 14.50 -4.16 4.73
N GLU A 271 14.69 -5.47 4.63
CA GLU A 271 15.49 -6.08 3.56
C GLU A 271 14.88 -5.89 2.16
N THR A 272 13.57 -5.80 2.06
CA THR A 272 12.87 -5.60 0.79
C THR A 272 13.01 -4.17 0.27
N GLN A 273 13.30 -3.19 1.12
CA GLN A 273 13.42 -1.77 0.75
C GLN A 273 14.44 -1.53 -0.38
N ALA A 274 15.60 -2.19 -0.33
CA ALA A 274 16.62 -2.04 -1.38
C ALA A 274 16.08 -2.48 -2.76
N TYR A 275 15.37 -3.61 -2.81
CA TYR A 275 14.71 -4.08 -4.04
C TYR A 275 13.68 -3.06 -4.54
N VAL A 276 12.88 -2.49 -3.62
CA VAL A 276 11.85 -1.51 -3.99
C VAL A 276 12.48 -0.27 -4.61
N TYR A 277 13.54 0.27 -4.05
CA TYR A 277 14.22 1.45 -4.57
C TYR A 277 14.91 1.21 -5.91
N GLU A 278 15.55 0.05 -6.08
CA GLU A 278 16.14 -0.35 -7.36
C GLU A 278 15.06 -0.50 -8.45
N LYS A 279 13.97 -1.19 -8.13
CA LYS A 279 12.84 -1.36 -9.04
C LYS A 279 12.20 -0.02 -9.42
N ALA A 280 12.00 0.88 -8.45
CA ALA A 280 11.43 2.20 -8.68
C ALA A 280 12.32 3.03 -9.61
N ALA A 281 13.63 3.02 -9.41
CA ALA A 281 14.57 3.74 -10.27
C ALA A 281 14.50 3.23 -11.72
N LYS A 282 14.48 1.91 -11.90
CA LYS A 282 14.33 1.29 -13.22
C LYS A 282 12.98 1.60 -13.88
N ASP A 283 11.90 1.57 -13.11
CA ASP A 283 10.58 1.91 -13.63
C ASP A 283 10.50 3.38 -14.08
N ASP A 284 11.14 4.31 -13.37
CA ASP A 284 11.19 5.72 -13.77
C ASP A 284 11.91 5.91 -15.12
N GLU A 285 12.96 5.12 -15.38
CA GLU A 285 13.69 5.15 -16.66
C GLU A 285 12.84 4.57 -17.82
N ASP A 286 12.14 3.46 -17.58
CA ASP A 286 11.49 2.68 -18.62
C ASP A 286 10.07 3.18 -18.95
N LEU A 287 9.28 3.56 -17.93
CA LEU A 287 7.84 3.69 -18.09
C LEU A 287 7.40 4.99 -18.77
N LEU A 288 8.15 6.08 -18.63
CA LEU A 288 7.84 7.31 -19.38
C LEU A 288 7.87 7.07 -20.90
N GLY A 289 8.84 6.30 -21.37
CA GLY A 289 8.93 5.89 -22.77
C GLY A 289 7.70 5.11 -23.23
N LYS A 290 7.23 4.17 -22.42
CA LYS A 290 6.03 3.36 -22.71
C LYS A 290 4.75 4.19 -22.69
N ILE A 291 4.61 5.13 -21.73
CA ILE A 291 3.48 6.05 -21.65
C ILE A 291 3.43 6.94 -22.91
N LYS A 292 4.56 7.48 -23.36
CA LYS A 292 4.65 8.25 -24.59
C LYS A 292 4.33 7.43 -25.84
N ALA A 293 4.82 6.19 -25.89
CA ALA A 293 4.54 5.26 -26.99
C ALA A 293 3.05 4.88 -27.09
N ALA A 294 2.31 4.97 -25.98
CA ALA A 294 0.85 4.83 -25.98
C ALA A 294 0.09 6.06 -26.51
N GLY A 295 0.80 7.12 -26.97
CA GLY A 295 0.22 8.32 -27.56
C GLY A 295 0.02 9.49 -26.61
N VAL A 296 0.52 9.42 -25.38
CA VAL A 296 0.42 10.52 -24.40
C VAL A 296 1.50 11.56 -24.68
N ALA A 297 1.10 12.81 -24.87
CA ALA A 297 2.02 13.93 -25.07
C ALA A 297 2.66 14.35 -23.73
N ALA A 298 3.99 14.38 -23.65
CA ALA A 298 4.71 14.74 -22.44
C ALA A 298 5.31 16.14 -22.53
N ASN A 299 5.24 16.91 -21.44
CA ASN A 299 5.92 18.21 -21.30
C ASN A 299 6.62 18.32 -19.93
N THR A 300 7.58 19.24 -19.85
CA THR A 300 8.28 19.57 -18.61
C THR A 300 7.81 20.94 -18.13
N PRO A 301 7.11 21.00 -16.98
CA PRO A 301 6.59 22.24 -16.41
C PRO A 301 7.68 23.18 -15.87
N ASN A 302 7.31 24.45 -15.68
CA ASN A 302 8.12 25.42 -14.93
C ASN A 302 8.06 25.08 -13.43
N LYS A 303 9.07 24.36 -12.95
CA LYS A 303 9.16 23.92 -11.55
C LYS A 303 9.15 25.09 -10.56
N ASP A 304 9.82 26.19 -10.88
CA ASP A 304 9.93 27.33 -9.96
C ASP A 304 8.58 28.00 -9.73
N ALA A 305 7.70 28.04 -10.75
CA ALA A 305 6.34 28.52 -10.60
C ALA A 305 5.53 27.65 -9.64
N PHE A 306 5.67 26.32 -9.70
CA PHE A 306 5.03 25.39 -8.76
C PHE A 306 5.59 25.52 -7.34
N VAL A 307 6.92 25.64 -7.20
CA VAL A 307 7.57 25.87 -5.89
C VAL A 307 7.04 27.15 -5.25
N ALA A 308 6.95 28.24 -6.02
CA ALA A 308 6.40 29.51 -5.52
C ALA A 308 4.94 29.38 -5.06
N ALA A 309 4.10 28.70 -5.85
CA ALA A 309 2.68 28.45 -5.53
C ALA A 309 2.49 27.50 -4.33
N SER A 310 3.53 26.78 -3.92
CA SER A 310 3.45 25.81 -2.80
C SER A 310 3.59 26.46 -1.42
N LYS A 311 4.08 27.70 -1.32
CA LYS A 311 4.33 28.37 -0.04
C LYS A 311 3.13 28.37 0.91
N PRO A 312 1.91 28.71 0.47
CA PRO A 312 0.73 28.71 1.36
C PRO A 312 0.46 27.33 1.98
N VAL A 313 0.74 26.25 1.25
CA VAL A 313 0.53 24.88 1.74
C VAL A 313 1.46 24.56 2.92
N TYR A 314 2.73 24.97 2.81
CA TYR A 314 3.70 24.84 3.91
C TYR A 314 3.32 25.65 5.14
N GLU A 315 2.88 26.91 4.94
CA GLU A 315 2.46 27.82 6.02
C GLU A 315 1.25 27.24 6.75
N GLU A 316 0.27 26.76 6.01
CA GLU A 316 -0.93 26.16 6.57
C GLU A 316 -0.62 24.86 7.32
N PHE A 317 0.24 24.00 6.75
CA PHE A 317 0.68 22.77 7.42
C PHE A 317 1.42 23.06 8.72
N ALA A 318 2.34 24.02 8.71
CA ALA A 318 3.08 24.43 9.90
C ALA A 318 2.17 25.01 10.99
N LYS A 319 1.06 25.66 10.61
CA LYS A 319 0.07 26.24 11.54
C LYS A 319 -0.87 25.19 12.12
N GLU A 320 -1.35 24.26 11.28
CA GLU A 320 -2.38 23.29 11.69
C GLU A 320 -1.82 22.06 12.41
N VAL A 321 -0.58 21.64 12.09
CA VAL A 321 -0.01 20.39 12.60
C VAL A 321 1.13 20.68 13.57
N ALA A 322 0.89 20.41 14.84
CA ALA A 322 1.88 20.64 15.88
C ALA A 322 3.20 19.88 15.61
N GLY A 323 4.34 20.57 15.78
CA GLY A 323 5.67 20.01 15.55
C GLY A 323 6.08 19.87 14.07
N SER A 324 5.17 20.13 13.13
CA SER A 324 5.45 19.96 11.69
C SER A 324 6.52 20.91 11.18
N LYS A 325 6.57 22.15 11.70
CA LYS A 325 7.60 23.13 11.30
C LYS A 325 9.02 22.61 11.58
N GLU A 326 9.26 22.06 12.77
CA GLU A 326 10.56 21.47 13.15
C GLU A 326 10.96 20.34 12.20
N ILE A 327 9.98 19.46 11.88
CA ILE A 327 10.21 18.34 10.97
C ILE A 327 10.50 18.80 9.55
N ILE A 328 9.76 19.81 9.03
CA ILE A 328 10.04 20.42 7.71
C ILE A 328 11.43 21.03 7.68
N ASP A 329 11.76 21.87 8.65
CA ASP A 329 13.06 22.57 8.70
C ASP A 329 14.20 21.53 8.75
N ARG A 330 14.05 20.47 9.55
CA ARG A 330 15.03 19.40 9.62
C ARG A 330 15.11 18.59 8.32
N ALA A 331 13.98 18.25 7.70
CA ALA A 331 13.94 17.58 6.41
C ALA A 331 14.65 18.41 5.33
N ILE A 332 14.39 19.71 5.25
CA ILE A 332 15.09 20.63 4.32
C ILE A 332 16.60 20.63 4.58
N ALA A 333 17.03 20.68 5.85
CA ALA A 333 18.45 20.66 6.22
C ALA A 333 19.15 19.36 5.80
N LEU A 334 18.47 18.22 5.88
CA LEU A 334 18.97 16.93 5.43
C LEU A 334 19.12 16.82 3.91
N GLY A 335 18.54 17.74 3.15
CA GLY A 335 18.64 17.82 1.69
C GLY A 335 19.79 18.72 1.20
N LYS A 336 20.53 19.33 2.10
CA LYS A 336 21.73 20.13 1.77
C LYS A 336 22.94 19.21 1.75
#